data_edf3993981b692706f66b67fc088a8f4
#
_entry.id   edf3993981b692706f66b67fc088a8f4
#
_cell.length_a   1.000
_cell.length_b   1.000
_cell.length_c   1.000
_cell.angle_alpha   90.00
_cell.angle_beta   90.00
_cell.angle_gamma   90.00
#
_symmetry.space_group_name_H-M   'P 1'
#
loop_
_entity.id
_entity.type
_entity.pdbx_description
1 polymer ?
#
loop_
_entity_poly.entity_id
_entity_poly.type
_entity_poly.pdbx_seq_one_letter_code
_entity_poly.pdbx_strand_id
1 'polypeptide(L)'
;MSRGLGDVYKRQEVKNWWISLILGILYVIVAISLMFSPLSGYAVLSILFSVSMLFSGLLEISFAVSNRRRVSSWGWYLAGGIIDMILGFYLIAYPMLSMEVIPFIIAFWLMFRGFSSVGYAMDLKRYGTRDWGWYVAFGILAVICSLIILWQPAVGALYAVYMISFAFLIIGFFRIMLSFELKNLHKRGKEWKEKKEVSAE
;
A
#
# COMPACT_ATOMS: atom_id res chain seq x y z
N MET A 1 -2.23 35.08 11.91
CA MET A 1 -1.54 34.90 10.61
C MET A 1 -1.64 33.45 10.05
N SER A 2 -2.25 32.50 10.74
CA SER A 2 -2.34 31.08 10.31
C SER A 2 -3.58 30.69 9.49
N ARG A 3 -4.59 31.56 9.38
CA ARG A 3 -5.83 31.27 8.61
C ARG A 3 -5.65 31.32 7.08
N GLY A 4 -4.69 32.05 6.56
CA GLY A 4 -4.49 32.21 5.13
C GLY A 4 -3.86 31.00 4.41
N LEU A 5 -2.95 30.27 5.06
CA LEU A 5 -2.27 29.12 4.47
C LEU A 5 -3.22 27.92 4.28
N GLY A 6 -4.08 27.63 5.25
CA GLY A 6 -5.08 26.56 5.15
C GLY A 6 -6.12 26.79 4.03
N ASP A 7 -6.47 28.04 3.75
CA ASP A 7 -7.40 28.39 2.67
C ASP A 7 -6.77 28.31 1.27
N VAL A 8 -5.45 28.55 1.16
CA VAL A 8 -4.71 28.43 -0.11
C VAL A 8 -4.58 26.96 -0.52
N TYR A 9 -4.24 26.06 0.42
CA TYR A 9 -4.18 24.61 0.16
C TYR A 9 -5.55 24.04 -0.22
N LYS A 10 -6.61 24.38 0.50
CA LYS A 10 -7.99 23.97 0.17
C LYS A 10 -8.45 24.46 -1.21
N ARG A 11 -8.01 25.65 -1.64
CA ARG A 11 -8.37 26.19 -2.97
C ARG A 11 -7.68 25.47 -4.12
N GLN A 12 -6.44 24.97 -3.94
CA GLN A 12 -5.73 24.24 -4.98
C GLN A 12 -6.30 22.84 -5.19
N GLU A 13 -6.67 22.13 -4.12
CA GLU A 13 -7.28 20.79 -4.23
C GLU A 13 -8.65 20.82 -4.90
N VAL A 14 -9.49 21.80 -4.57
CA VAL A 14 -10.83 21.94 -5.14
C VAL A 14 -10.81 22.32 -6.62
N LYS A 15 -9.78 23.00 -7.10
CA LYS A 15 -9.65 23.38 -8.51
C LYS A 15 -9.34 22.19 -9.43
N ASN A 16 -8.66 21.16 -8.91
CA ASN A 16 -8.12 20.05 -9.71
C ASN A 16 -8.91 18.75 -9.52
N TRP A 17 -10.23 18.81 -9.29
CA TRP A 17 -11.10 17.66 -9.09
C TRP A 17 -11.04 16.63 -10.24
N TRP A 18 -10.81 17.10 -11.49
CA TRP A 18 -10.70 16.27 -12.68
C TRP A 18 -9.47 15.38 -12.68
N ILE A 19 -8.35 15.79 -12.06
CA ILE A 19 -7.14 14.97 -11.91
C ILE A 19 -7.45 13.75 -11.03
N SER A 20 -8.19 13.95 -9.94
CA SER A 20 -8.64 12.86 -9.07
C SER A 20 -9.56 11.87 -9.81
N LEU A 21 -10.40 12.38 -10.72
CA LEU A 21 -11.27 11.54 -11.56
C LEU A 21 -10.45 10.68 -12.52
N ILE A 22 -9.52 11.29 -13.26
CA ILE A 22 -8.66 10.58 -14.22
C ILE A 22 -7.83 9.50 -13.50
N LEU A 23 -7.21 9.86 -12.37
CA LEU A 23 -6.46 8.90 -11.58
C LEU A 23 -7.35 7.76 -11.05
N GLY A 24 -8.59 8.05 -10.62
CA GLY A 24 -9.54 7.03 -10.18
C GLY A 24 -9.88 6.05 -11.31
N ILE A 25 -10.19 6.56 -12.49
CA ILE A 25 -10.47 5.74 -13.69
C ILE A 25 -9.24 4.92 -14.07
N LEU A 26 -8.04 5.52 -14.06
CA LEU A 26 -6.79 4.82 -14.35
C LEU A 26 -6.55 3.65 -13.39
N TYR A 27 -6.76 3.85 -12.08
CA TYR A 27 -6.65 2.76 -11.10
C TYR A 27 -7.63 1.62 -11.35
N VAL A 28 -8.86 1.92 -11.73
CA VAL A 28 -9.87 0.90 -12.08
C VAL A 28 -9.45 0.13 -13.34
N ILE A 29 -8.97 0.81 -14.39
CA ILE A 29 -8.49 0.17 -15.62
C ILE A 29 -7.31 -0.75 -15.31
N VAL A 30 -6.33 -0.28 -14.53
CA VAL A 30 -5.17 -1.09 -14.14
C VAL A 30 -5.61 -2.32 -13.33
N ALA A 31 -6.53 -2.15 -12.37
CA ALA A 31 -7.04 -3.25 -11.57
C ALA A 31 -7.71 -4.33 -12.44
N ILE A 32 -8.57 -3.92 -13.37
CA ILE A 32 -9.22 -4.83 -14.30
C ILE A 32 -8.19 -5.53 -15.21
N SER A 33 -7.22 -4.79 -15.73
CA SER A 33 -6.15 -5.37 -16.56
C SER A 33 -5.34 -6.43 -15.81
N LEU A 34 -5.00 -6.19 -14.55
CA LEU A 34 -4.30 -7.15 -13.69
C LEU A 34 -5.13 -8.41 -13.45
N MET A 35 -6.45 -8.28 -13.30
CA MET A 35 -7.34 -9.43 -13.11
C MET A 35 -7.42 -10.33 -14.34
N PHE A 36 -7.40 -9.75 -15.54
CA PHE A 36 -7.47 -10.52 -16.81
C PHE A 36 -6.11 -11.10 -17.22
N SER A 37 -5.00 -10.50 -16.81
CA SER A 37 -3.65 -10.94 -17.17
C SER A 37 -2.76 -11.10 -15.92
N PRO A 38 -3.05 -12.08 -15.04
CA PRO A 38 -2.36 -12.20 -13.75
C PRO A 38 -0.86 -12.48 -13.90
N LEU A 39 -0.42 -13.21 -14.92
CA LEU A 39 0.99 -13.53 -15.11
C LEU A 39 1.82 -12.28 -15.46
N SER A 40 1.34 -11.47 -16.40
CA SER A 40 2.02 -10.22 -16.76
C SER A 40 1.96 -9.20 -15.62
N GLY A 41 0.83 -9.13 -14.92
CA GLY A 41 0.70 -8.33 -13.69
C GLY A 41 1.70 -8.73 -12.63
N TYR A 42 1.89 -10.04 -12.42
CA TYR A 42 2.86 -10.55 -11.46
C TYR A 42 4.30 -10.23 -11.85
N ALA A 43 4.64 -10.31 -13.15
CA ALA A 43 5.96 -9.89 -13.63
C ALA A 43 6.25 -8.41 -13.35
N VAL A 44 5.28 -7.53 -13.60
CA VAL A 44 5.40 -6.10 -13.25
C VAL A 44 5.58 -5.91 -11.74
N LEU A 45 4.80 -6.61 -10.91
CA LEU A 45 4.93 -6.55 -9.45
C LEU A 45 6.30 -7.02 -8.98
N SER A 46 6.87 -8.06 -9.58
CA SER A 46 8.20 -8.57 -9.22
C SER A 46 9.29 -7.54 -9.52
N ILE A 47 9.20 -6.85 -10.64
CA ILE A 47 10.12 -5.75 -10.99
C ILE A 47 9.97 -4.59 -9.98
N LEU A 48 8.74 -4.17 -9.68
CA LEU A 48 8.49 -3.10 -8.71
C LEU A 48 9.00 -3.47 -7.30
N PHE A 49 8.85 -4.72 -6.89
CA PHE A 49 9.40 -5.23 -5.64
C PHE A 49 10.92 -5.11 -5.62
N SER A 50 11.60 -5.57 -6.68
CA SER A 50 13.05 -5.53 -6.80
C SER A 50 13.60 -4.09 -6.77
N VAL A 51 12.94 -3.19 -7.49
CA VAL A 51 13.27 -1.75 -7.50
C VAL A 51 13.04 -1.15 -6.12
N SER A 52 11.93 -1.46 -5.46
CA SER A 52 11.63 -0.97 -4.11
C SER A 52 12.68 -1.45 -3.10
N MET A 53 13.13 -2.70 -3.21
CA MET A 53 14.16 -3.26 -2.34
C MET A 53 15.50 -2.57 -2.53
N LEU A 54 15.88 -2.27 -3.78
CA LEU A 54 17.09 -1.51 -4.09
C LEU A 54 17.04 -0.09 -3.48
N PHE A 55 15.92 0.62 -3.63
CA PHE A 55 15.74 1.95 -3.04
C PHE A 55 15.72 1.90 -1.51
N SER A 56 15.09 0.88 -0.91
CA SER A 56 15.11 0.67 0.55
C SER A 56 16.53 0.53 1.06
N GLY A 57 17.33 -0.34 0.43
CA GLY A 57 18.74 -0.51 0.79
C GLY A 57 19.54 0.78 0.69
N LEU A 58 19.34 1.58 -0.37
CA LEU A 58 20.00 2.87 -0.52
C LEU A 58 19.64 3.86 0.60
N LEU A 59 18.33 3.92 0.96
CA LEU A 59 17.85 4.77 2.04
C LEU A 59 18.38 4.31 3.41
N GLU A 60 18.44 3.00 3.68
CA GLU A 60 19.00 2.45 4.91
C GLU A 60 20.49 2.74 5.06
N ILE A 61 21.28 2.59 3.99
CA ILE A 61 22.71 2.96 3.98
C ILE A 61 22.85 4.46 4.27
N SER A 62 22.08 5.30 3.59
CA SER A 62 22.08 6.76 3.80
C SER A 62 21.74 7.11 5.25
N PHE A 63 20.70 6.48 5.80
CA PHE A 63 20.29 6.66 7.19
C PHE A 63 21.39 6.23 8.17
N ALA A 64 21.98 5.05 7.96
CA ALA A 64 23.02 4.50 8.82
C ALA A 64 24.27 5.40 8.86
N VAL A 65 24.72 5.88 7.70
CA VAL A 65 25.89 6.75 7.59
C VAL A 65 25.63 8.11 8.24
N SER A 66 24.45 8.70 7.98
CA SER A 66 24.08 10.01 8.54
C SER A 66 23.92 9.96 10.07
N ASN A 67 23.47 8.84 10.62
CA ASN A 67 23.16 8.71 12.05
C ASN A 67 24.19 7.91 12.85
N ARG A 68 25.36 7.60 12.27
CA ARG A 68 26.41 6.76 12.90
C ARG A 68 26.85 7.20 14.32
N ARG A 69 26.73 8.49 14.63
CA ARG A 69 27.08 9.05 15.95
C ARG A 69 25.93 9.08 16.93
N ARG A 70 24.69 8.92 16.45
CA ARG A 70 23.47 9.04 17.28
C ARG A 70 22.81 7.71 17.59
N VAL A 71 22.93 6.73 16.68
CA VAL A 71 22.29 5.41 16.79
C VAL A 71 23.34 4.36 17.11
N SER A 72 23.22 3.71 18.27
CA SER A 72 24.19 2.67 18.73
C SER A 72 24.24 1.47 17.77
N SER A 73 23.12 1.12 17.16
CA SER A 73 23.00 -0.03 16.22
C SER A 73 23.13 0.35 14.75
N TRP A 74 23.76 1.50 14.42
CA TRP A 74 23.92 1.96 13.03
C TRP A 74 24.55 0.92 12.10
N GLY A 75 25.46 0.08 12.63
CA GLY A 75 26.11 -0.98 11.86
C GLY A 75 25.15 -2.06 11.36
N TRP A 76 24.08 -2.38 12.10
CA TRP A 76 23.04 -3.30 11.66
C TRP A 76 22.20 -2.72 10.51
N TYR A 77 21.84 -1.45 10.59
CA TYR A 77 21.16 -0.75 9.48
C TYR A 77 22.05 -0.66 8.24
N LEU A 78 23.37 -0.42 8.42
CA LEU A 78 24.31 -0.40 7.32
C LEU A 78 24.43 -1.78 6.65
N ALA A 79 24.59 -2.83 7.44
CA ALA A 79 24.66 -4.20 6.94
C ALA A 79 23.37 -4.62 6.23
N GLY A 80 22.21 -4.33 6.82
CA GLY A 80 20.89 -4.57 6.22
C GLY A 80 20.75 -3.84 4.90
N GLY A 81 21.03 -2.55 4.85
CA GLY A 81 20.93 -1.75 3.63
C GLY A 81 21.87 -2.20 2.51
N ILE A 82 23.09 -2.68 2.85
CA ILE A 82 23.99 -3.25 1.85
C ILE A 82 23.43 -4.57 1.29
N ILE A 83 22.89 -5.44 2.15
CA ILE A 83 22.26 -6.70 1.74
C ILE A 83 21.07 -6.41 0.84
N ASP A 84 20.17 -5.49 1.24
CA ASP A 84 19.00 -5.12 0.46
C ASP A 84 19.37 -4.52 -0.90
N MET A 85 20.41 -3.70 -0.94
CA MET A 85 20.88 -3.11 -2.19
C MET A 85 21.44 -4.18 -3.14
N ILE A 86 22.26 -5.12 -2.63
CA ILE A 86 22.82 -6.22 -3.43
C ILE A 86 21.70 -7.13 -3.93
N LEU A 87 20.79 -7.53 -3.04
CA LEU A 87 19.63 -8.37 -3.39
C LEU A 87 18.71 -7.66 -4.40
N GLY A 88 18.40 -6.39 -4.18
CA GLY A 88 17.58 -5.61 -5.11
C GLY A 88 18.19 -5.53 -6.50
N PHE A 89 19.49 -5.30 -6.61
CA PHE A 89 20.20 -5.30 -7.88
C PHE A 89 20.20 -6.69 -8.54
N TYR A 90 20.42 -7.74 -7.77
CA TYR A 90 20.40 -9.12 -8.24
C TYR A 90 19.01 -9.53 -8.75
N LEU A 91 17.95 -9.15 -8.03
CA LEU A 91 16.57 -9.44 -8.40
C LEU A 91 16.11 -8.66 -9.65
N ILE A 92 16.64 -7.45 -9.89
CA ILE A 92 16.38 -6.71 -11.13
C ILE A 92 17.06 -7.43 -12.32
N ALA A 93 18.28 -7.92 -12.12
CA ALA A 93 18.99 -8.64 -13.17
C ALA A 93 18.34 -9.98 -13.52
N TYR A 94 17.67 -10.62 -12.55
CA TYR A 94 17.02 -11.92 -12.70
C TYR A 94 15.52 -11.87 -12.27
N PRO A 95 14.62 -11.30 -13.10
CA PRO A 95 13.20 -11.15 -12.74
C PRO A 95 12.48 -12.47 -12.42
N MET A 96 12.88 -13.58 -13.06
CA MET A 96 12.33 -14.90 -12.77
C MET A 96 12.56 -15.31 -11.31
N LEU A 97 13.71 -15.00 -10.75
CA LEU A 97 14.03 -15.28 -9.34
C LEU A 97 13.16 -14.43 -8.41
N SER A 98 12.91 -13.16 -8.76
CA SER A 98 11.97 -12.33 -8.00
C SER A 98 10.58 -12.94 -7.96
N MET A 99 10.12 -13.48 -9.09
CA MET A 99 8.81 -14.15 -9.17
C MET A 99 8.75 -15.41 -8.31
N GLU A 100 9.86 -16.11 -8.14
CA GLU A 100 9.93 -17.30 -7.26
C GLU A 100 10.00 -16.94 -5.77
N VAL A 101 10.71 -15.87 -5.41
CA VAL A 101 10.96 -15.49 -4.01
C VAL A 101 9.74 -14.80 -3.36
N ILE A 102 9.01 -13.98 -4.09
CA ILE A 102 7.88 -13.20 -3.57
C ILE A 102 6.83 -14.07 -2.86
N PRO A 103 6.36 -15.23 -3.40
CA PRO A 103 5.36 -16.04 -2.73
C PRO A 103 5.83 -16.57 -1.37
N PHE A 104 7.11 -16.90 -1.22
CA PHE A 104 7.67 -17.34 0.05
C PHE A 104 7.65 -16.21 1.09
N ILE A 105 8.02 -14.99 0.70
CA ILE A 105 7.94 -13.81 1.58
C ILE A 105 6.49 -13.60 2.03
N ILE A 106 5.54 -13.69 1.11
CA ILE A 106 4.10 -13.54 1.42
C ILE A 106 3.65 -14.66 2.38
N ALA A 107 4.05 -15.90 2.14
CA ALA A 107 3.68 -17.04 2.97
C ALA A 107 4.21 -16.87 4.40
N PHE A 108 5.49 -16.55 4.58
CA PHE A 108 6.06 -16.31 5.91
C PHE A 108 5.42 -15.13 6.62
N TRP A 109 5.16 -14.03 5.90
CA TRP A 109 4.49 -12.87 6.48
C TRP A 109 3.05 -13.20 6.90
N LEU A 110 2.31 -13.92 6.05
CA LEU A 110 0.94 -14.34 6.34
C LEU A 110 0.89 -15.32 7.53
N MET A 111 1.85 -16.25 7.61
CA MET A 111 1.99 -17.18 8.73
C MET A 111 2.24 -16.44 10.04
N PHE A 112 3.19 -15.48 10.04
CA PHE A 112 3.47 -14.65 11.21
C PHE A 112 2.25 -13.83 11.64
N ARG A 113 1.52 -13.25 10.67
CA ARG A 113 0.27 -12.52 10.94
C ARG A 113 -0.81 -13.43 11.53
N GLY A 114 -0.90 -14.66 11.04
CA GLY A 114 -1.83 -15.66 11.56
C GLY A 114 -1.54 -15.99 13.03
N PHE A 115 -0.30 -16.27 13.38
CA PHE A 115 0.10 -16.50 14.79
C PHE A 115 -0.13 -15.28 15.67
N SER A 116 0.22 -14.09 15.17
CA SER A 116 -0.03 -12.84 15.89
C SER A 116 -1.52 -12.60 16.14
N SER A 117 -2.38 -12.92 15.16
CA SER A 117 -3.84 -12.80 15.30
C SER A 117 -4.40 -13.70 16.40
N VAL A 118 -3.88 -14.92 16.51
CA VAL A 118 -4.26 -15.84 17.61
C VAL A 118 -3.78 -15.29 18.96
N GLY A 119 -2.56 -14.73 19.02
CA GLY A 119 -2.07 -14.07 20.22
C GLY A 119 -2.97 -12.90 20.67
N TYR A 120 -3.32 -12.01 19.75
CA TYR A 120 -4.27 -10.92 20.04
C TYR A 120 -5.65 -11.42 20.48
N ALA A 121 -6.14 -12.52 19.89
CA ALA A 121 -7.40 -13.11 20.29
C ALA A 121 -7.39 -13.59 21.77
N MET A 122 -6.27 -14.16 22.23
CA MET A 122 -6.11 -14.57 23.62
C MET A 122 -6.16 -13.38 24.58
N ASP A 123 -5.55 -12.24 24.20
CA ASP A 123 -5.61 -11.02 24.99
C ASP A 123 -7.03 -10.45 25.01
N LEU A 124 -7.73 -10.38 23.86
CA LEU A 124 -9.12 -9.95 23.79
C LEU A 124 -10.03 -10.81 24.67
N LYS A 125 -9.81 -12.14 24.71
CA LYS A 125 -10.54 -13.07 25.59
C LYS A 125 -10.35 -12.72 27.06
N ARG A 126 -9.13 -12.36 27.47
CA ARG A 126 -8.82 -11.94 28.86
C ARG A 126 -9.55 -10.65 29.24
N TYR A 127 -9.74 -9.72 28.29
CA TYR A 127 -10.50 -8.49 28.47
C TYR A 127 -12.03 -8.67 28.40
N GLY A 128 -12.52 -9.91 28.20
CA GLY A 128 -13.96 -10.22 28.17
C GLY A 128 -14.67 -9.79 26.89
N THR A 129 -13.93 -9.47 25.81
CA THR A 129 -14.51 -9.07 24.51
C THR A 129 -15.17 -10.27 23.84
N ARG A 130 -16.39 -10.11 23.30
CA ARG A 130 -17.19 -11.21 22.74
C ARG A 130 -16.67 -11.70 21.39
N ASP A 131 -15.90 -10.88 20.66
CA ASP A 131 -15.50 -11.11 19.28
C ASP A 131 -14.13 -11.81 19.11
N TRP A 132 -13.50 -12.27 20.20
CA TRP A 132 -12.19 -12.93 20.16
C TRP A 132 -12.15 -14.16 19.23
N GLY A 133 -13.28 -14.87 19.09
CA GLY A 133 -13.39 -16.07 18.27
C GLY A 133 -13.13 -15.81 16.78
N TRP A 134 -13.54 -14.66 16.26
CA TRP A 134 -13.27 -14.26 14.88
C TRP A 134 -11.78 -14.09 14.60
N TYR A 135 -11.04 -13.48 15.54
CA TYR A 135 -9.59 -13.32 15.40
C TYR A 135 -8.85 -14.66 15.41
N VAL A 136 -9.31 -15.63 16.22
CA VAL A 136 -8.78 -17.00 16.19
C VAL A 136 -9.05 -17.66 14.84
N ALA A 137 -10.30 -17.60 14.37
CA ALA A 137 -10.70 -18.23 13.10
C ALA A 137 -9.90 -17.64 11.91
N PHE A 138 -9.78 -16.32 11.81
CA PHE A 138 -8.97 -15.67 10.78
C PHE A 138 -7.47 -15.97 10.93
N GLY A 139 -6.94 -16.05 12.16
CA GLY A 139 -5.57 -16.44 12.42
C GLY A 139 -5.24 -17.85 11.94
N ILE A 140 -6.08 -18.81 12.27
CA ILE A 140 -5.94 -20.20 11.81
C ILE A 140 -6.07 -20.28 10.29
N LEU A 141 -7.06 -19.61 9.70
CA LEU A 141 -7.22 -19.56 8.25
C LEU A 141 -5.98 -18.99 7.55
N ALA A 142 -5.40 -17.91 8.09
CA ALA A 142 -4.19 -17.31 7.55
C ALA A 142 -2.99 -18.28 7.59
N VAL A 143 -2.83 -19.04 8.69
CA VAL A 143 -1.79 -20.07 8.80
C VAL A 143 -2.01 -21.19 7.77
N ILE A 144 -3.24 -21.68 7.60
CA ILE A 144 -3.55 -22.69 6.58
C ILE A 144 -3.24 -22.18 5.18
N CYS A 145 -3.68 -20.94 4.85
CA CYS A 145 -3.38 -20.34 3.56
C CYS A 145 -1.87 -20.18 3.33
N SER A 146 -1.11 -19.81 4.36
CA SER A 146 0.35 -19.70 4.25
C SER A 146 1.02 -21.04 3.94
N LEU A 147 0.57 -22.13 4.55
CA LEU A 147 1.06 -23.49 4.27
C LEU A 147 0.74 -23.91 2.83
N ILE A 148 -0.45 -23.58 2.33
CA ILE A 148 -0.82 -23.84 0.93
C ILE A 148 0.11 -23.10 -0.03
N ILE A 149 0.42 -21.83 0.25
CA ILE A 149 1.35 -21.01 -0.56
C ILE A 149 2.77 -21.62 -0.52
N LEU A 150 3.24 -22.09 0.63
CA LEU A 150 4.55 -22.75 0.74
C LEU A 150 4.61 -24.06 -0.07
N TRP A 151 3.50 -24.80 -0.11
CA TRP A 151 3.40 -26.01 -0.91
C TRP A 151 3.33 -25.71 -2.41
N GLN A 152 2.57 -24.69 -2.80
CA GLN A 152 2.35 -24.32 -4.19
C GLN A 152 2.53 -22.80 -4.40
N PRO A 153 3.76 -22.34 -4.66
CA PRO A 153 4.08 -20.90 -4.77
C PRO A 153 3.23 -20.13 -5.81
N ALA A 154 2.75 -20.84 -6.86
CA ALA A 154 1.86 -20.25 -7.86
C ALA A 154 0.55 -19.69 -7.24
N VAL A 155 0.04 -20.29 -6.19
CA VAL A 155 -1.13 -19.79 -5.45
C VAL A 155 -0.79 -18.45 -4.77
N GLY A 156 0.42 -18.31 -4.23
CA GLY A 156 0.91 -17.06 -3.64
C GLY A 156 1.07 -15.94 -4.66
N ALA A 157 1.54 -16.26 -5.86
CA ALA A 157 1.64 -15.31 -6.96
C ALA A 157 0.26 -14.78 -7.37
N LEU A 158 -0.71 -15.68 -7.56
CA LEU A 158 -2.11 -15.30 -7.85
C LEU A 158 -2.72 -14.49 -6.72
N TYR A 159 -2.53 -14.90 -5.47
CA TYR A 159 -2.99 -14.17 -4.29
C TYR A 159 -2.46 -12.73 -4.29
N ALA A 160 -1.16 -12.52 -4.55
CA ALA A 160 -0.56 -11.20 -4.60
C ALA A 160 -1.22 -10.31 -5.67
N VAL A 161 -1.37 -10.82 -6.89
CA VAL A 161 -1.99 -10.06 -7.98
C VAL A 161 -3.43 -9.70 -7.68
N TYR A 162 -4.24 -10.64 -7.22
CA TYR A 162 -5.65 -10.37 -6.91
C TYR A 162 -5.82 -9.42 -5.73
N MET A 163 -4.98 -9.51 -4.69
CA MET A 163 -5.01 -8.58 -3.55
C MET A 163 -4.66 -7.15 -3.99
N ILE A 164 -3.67 -6.97 -4.83
CA ILE A 164 -3.28 -5.66 -5.36
C ILE A 164 -4.33 -5.13 -6.33
N SER A 165 -4.89 -5.98 -7.19
CA SER A 165 -5.99 -5.61 -8.08
C SER A 165 -7.21 -5.11 -7.29
N PHE A 166 -7.57 -5.82 -6.22
CA PHE A 166 -8.67 -5.43 -5.34
C PHE A 166 -8.40 -4.12 -4.61
N ALA A 167 -7.16 -3.93 -4.13
CA ALA A 167 -6.75 -2.66 -3.52
C ALA A 167 -6.86 -1.49 -4.52
N PHE A 168 -6.41 -1.67 -5.76
CA PHE A 168 -6.55 -0.64 -6.80
C PHE A 168 -8.00 -0.36 -7.17
N LEU A 169 -8.87 -1.37 -7.19
CA LEU A 169 -10.32 -1.17 -7.37
C LEU A 169 -10.89 -0.28 -6.27
N ILE A 170 -10.60 -0.59 -5.02
CA ILE A 170 -11.07 0.20 -3.87
C ILE A 170 -10.54 1.64 -3.97
N ILE A 171 -9.25 1.83 -4.18
CA ILE A 171 -8.63 3.15 -4.29
C ILE A 171 -9.22 3.93 -5.46
N GLY A 172 -9.41 3.27 -6.61
CA GLY A 172 -10.02 3.87 -7.80
C GLY A 172 -11.45 4.34 -7.53
N PHE A 173 -12.25 3.50 -6.90
CA PHE A 173 -13.62 3.83 -6.51
C PHE A 173 -13.68 5.02 -5.55
N PHE A 174 -12.85 5.01 -4.48
CA PHE A 174 -12.75 6.13 -3.55
C PHE A 174 -12.30 7.42 -4.24
N ARG A 175 -11.34 7.36 -5.15
CA ARG A 175 -10.89 8.52 -5.93
C ARG A 175 -11.98 9.09 -6.82
N ILE A 176 -12.79 8.25 -7.44
CA ILE A 176 -13.95 8.68 -8.24
C ILE A 176 -14.99 9.35 -7.35
N MET A 177 -15.35 8.74 -6.22
CA MET A 177 -16.28 9.36 -5.25
C MET A 177 -15.78 10.71 -4.76
N LEU A 178 -14.49 10.77 -4.35
CA LEU A 178 -13.86 12.01 -3.89
C LEU A 178 -13.91 13.09 -4.96
N SER A 179 -13.72 12.75 -6.24
CA SER A 179 -13.80 13.68 -7.36
C SER A 179 -15.18 14.30 -7.51
N PHE A 180 -16.25 13.52 -7.35
CA PHE A 180 -17.63 14.05 -7.38
C PHE A 180 -17.90 14.99 -6.22
N GLU A 181 -17.44 14.68 -5.02
CA GLU A 181 -17.57 15.56 -3.85
C GLU A 181 -16.81 16.88 -4.05
N LEU A 182 -15.57 16.82 -4.55
CA LEU A 182 -14.77 18.00 -4.85
C LEU A 182 -15.43 18.88 -5.93
N LYS A 183 -16.05 18.27 -6.95
CA LYS A 183 -16.82 18.99 -7.98
C LYS A 183 -18.01 19.74 -7.37
N ASN A 184 -18.75 19.11 -6.48
CA ASN A 184 -19.90 19.72 -5.81
C ASN A 184 -19.48 20.88 -4.91
N LEU A 185 -18.37 20.72 -4.17
CA LEU A 185 -17.79 21.80 -3.36
C LEU A 185 -17.34 22.98 -4.22
N HIS A 186 -16.73 22.70 -5.38
CA HIS A 186 -16.31 23.74 -6.33
C HIS A 186 -17.50 24.56 -6.85
N LYS A 187 -18.61 23.87 -7.18
CA LYS A 187 -19.85 24.52 -7.66
C LYS A 187 -20.46 25.41 -6.57
N ARG A 188 -20.62 24.90 -5.36
CA ARG A 188 -21.12 25.66 -4.21
C ARG A 188 -20.25 26.89 -3.87
N GLY A 189 -18.92 26.74 -3.99
CA GLY A 189 -17.98 27.82 -3.76
C GLY A 189 -18.10 28.96 -4.80
N LYS A 190 -18.45 28.65 -6.06
CA LYS A 190 -18.73 29.65 -7.10
C LYS A 190 -20.04 30.40 -6.82
N GLU A 191 -21.12 29.66 -6.55
CA GLU A 191 -22.43 30.23 -6.25
C GLU A 191 -22.38 31.18 -5.02
N TRP A 192 -21.56 30.84 -4.03
CA TRP A 192 -21.39 31.69 -2.83
C TRP A 192 -20.64 32.99 -3.12
N LYS A 193 -19.70 32.97 -4.05
CA LYS A 193 -18.98 34.19 -4.50
C LYS A 193 -19.89 35.11 -5.31
N GLU A 194 -20.64 34.56 -6.27
CA GLU A 194 -21.59 35.34 -7.08
C GLU A 194 -22.66 36.01 -6.20
N LYS A 195 -23.20 35.29 -5.20
CA LYS A 195 -24.15 35.87 -4.23
C LYS A 195 -23.55 36.99 -3.39
N LYS A 196 -22.26 36.92 -3.05
CA LYS A 196 -21.59 37.97 -2.30
C LYS A 196 -21.30 39.21 -3.14
N GLU A 197 -21.00 39.06 -4.41
CA GLU A 197 -20.77 40.18 -5.34
C GLU A 197 -22.10 40.94 -5.59
N VAL A 198 -23.16 40.21 -5.85
CA VAL A 198 -24.52 40.79 -6.03
C VAL A 198 -25.06 41.50 -4.76
N SER A 199 -24.65 41.08 -3.57
CA SER A 199 -25.08 41.71 -2.30
C SER A 199 -24.21 42.91 -1.89
N ALA A 200 -23.13 43.18 -2.61
CA ALA A 200 -22.18 44.28 -2.35
C ALA A 200 -22.39 45.50 -3.32
N GLU A 201 -23.21 45.31 -4.38
CA GLU A 201 -23.75 46.38 -5.25
C GLU A 201 -25.09 46.91 -4.70
#